data_0f5dbd2fe66228aae0f259adbe3fdc40
#
_entry.id   0f5dbd2fe66228aae0f259adbe3fdc40
#
_cell.length_a   1.000
_cell.length_b   1.000
_cell.length_c   1.000
_cell.angle_alpha   90.00
_cell.angle_beta   90.00
_cell.angle_gamma   90.00
#
_symmetry.space_group_name_H-M   'P 1'
#
loop_
_entity.id
_entity.type
_entity.pdbx_description
1 polymer ?
#
loop_
_entity_poly.entity_id
_entity_poly.type
_entity_poly.pdbx_seq_one_letter_code
_entity_poly.pdbx_strand_id
1 'polypeptide(L)'
;KVPQGELEISLDDVHFAYEKDREILKGITMNFPANSFISFVGESGCGKSTLAGILTARNRGYTGSVKIGGVDISDIMENELMSHMTKITHNSYLFAGTVKENLRMAKPDASKEEMEEVLEKVNLLAFLKEQDGLQTVLSERGENFSGGQRQRLALARALLFDTPIYIFDEATSNIDMESEEMIMNVIRELSKTKMILFISHRLSNVVDSDCIYMMKDGIVAEEGTHEHLMRKKGAYQHLFDKQK
;
A
#
# COMPACT_ATOMS: atom_id res chain seq x y z
N LYS A 1 16.61 13.35 8.50
CA LYS A 1 16.78 11.88 8.39
C LYS A 1 15.63 11.19 9.10
N VAL A 2 15.17 10.07 8.53
CA VAL A 2 14.21 9.20 9.21
C VAL A 2 14.90 8.56 10.42
N PRO A 3 14.27 8.57 11.62
CA PRO A 3 14.83 7.90 12.79
C PRO A 3 15.04 6.40 12.54
N GLN A 4 16.06 5.83 13.20
CA GLN A 4 16.25 4.38 13.20
C GLN A 4 15.37 3.76 14.29
N GLY A 5 14.82 2.58 14.00
CA GLY A 5 13.99 1.81 14.94
C GLY A 5 12.55 1.63 14.45
N GLU A 6 11.65 1.35 15.37
CA GLU A 6 10.23 1.21 15.06
C GLU A 6 9.65 2.57 14.65
N LEU A 7 9.13 2.62 13.43
CA LEU A 7 8.57 3.84 12.87
C LEU A 7 7.06 3.87 13.09
N GLU A 8 6.60 4.89 13.79
CA GLU A 8 5.19 5.28 13.83
C GLU A 8 4.94 6.46 12.89
N ILE A 9 3.73 6.61 12.40
CA ILE A 9 3.30 7.78 11.63
C ILE A 9 2.18 8.46 12.39
N SER A 10 2.27 9.77 12.56
CA SER A 10 1.21 10.58 13.14
C SER A 10 0.82 11.73 12.21
N LEU A 11 -0.48 11.95 12.09
CA LEU A 11 -1.08 13.10 11.41
C LEU A 11 -1.88 13.88 12.44
N ASP A 12 -1.71 15.19 12.46
CA ASP A 12 -2.45 16.08 13.35
C ASP A 12 -3.01 17.27 12.58
N ASP A 13 -4.34 17.37 12.59
CA ASP A 13 -5.13 18.42 11.96
C ASP A 13 -4.72 18.73 10.50
N VAL A 14 -4.56 17.69 9.69
CA VAL A 14 -4.08 17.82 8.31
C VAL A 14 -5.18 18.27 7.38
N HIS A 15 -4.95 19.41 6.72
CA HIS A 15 -5.82 19.98 5.69
C HIS A 15 -5.09 20.04 4.36
N PHE A 16 -5.78 19.72 3.28
CA PHE A 16 -5.20 19.75 1.93
C PHE A 16 -6.25 20.06 0.86
N ALA A 17 -5.85 20.89 -0.11
CA ALA A 17 -6.62 21.18 -1.32
C ALA A 17 -5.69 21.22 -2.54
N TYR A 18 -6.14 20.67 -3.67
CA TYR A 18 -5.45 20.83 -4.96
C TYR A 18 -5.67 22.24 -5.55
N GLU A 19 -6.84 22.81 -5.29
CA GLU A 19 -7.25 24.15 -5.72
C GLU A 19 -7.75 24.92 -4.51
N LYS A 20 -7.52 26.24 -4.48
CA LYS A 20 -7.78 27.10 -3.29
C LYS A 20 -9.17 26.96 -2.69
N ASP A 21 -10.18 26.66 -3.50
CA ASP A 21 -11.59 26.66 -3.07
C ASP A 21 -12.17 25.25 -2.88
N ARG A 22 -11.34 24.20 -3.02
CA ARG A 22 -11.80 22.80 -2.91
C ARG A 22 -10.91 21.98 -1.98
N GLU A 23 -11.22 22.04 -0.71
CA GLU A 23 -10.56 21.26 0.32
C GLU A 23 -10.93 19.77 0.19
N ILE A 24 -9.91 18.91 0.12
CA ILE A 24 -10.05 17.46 -0.02
C ILE A 24 -9.89 16.77 1.33
N LEU A 25 -8.91 17.20 2.15
CA LEU A 25 -8.73 16.74 3.53
C LEU A 25 -9.03 17.88 4.47
N LYS A 26 -9.87 17.63 5.46
CA LYS A 26 -10.50 18.64 6.30
C LYS A 26 -10.24 18.36 7.78
N GLY A 27 -8.97 18.49 8.22
CA GLY A 27 -8.59 18.24 9.60
C GLY A 27 -8.46 16.76 9.92
N ILE A 28 -7.58 16.05 9.21
CA ILE A 28 -7.32 14.63 9.43
C ILE A 28 -6.36 14.46 10.59
N THR A 29 -6.78 13.73 11.61
CA THR A 29 -5.93 13.30 12.72
C THR A 29 -5.95 11.79 12.81
N MET A 30 -4.77 11.16 12.69
CA MET A 30 -4.59 9.71 12.68
C MET A 30 -3.28 9.34 13.35
N ASN A 31 -3.20 8.11 13.86
CA ASN A 31 -1.95 7.53 14.36
C ASN A 31 -1.78 6.10 13.84
N PHE A 32 -0.61 5.80 13.29
CA PHE A 32 -0.27 4.47 12.77
C PHE A 32 0.89 3.93 13.59
N PRO A 33 0.63 2.97 14.50
CA PRO A 33 1.69 2.29 15.24
C PRO A 33 2.65 1.54 14.32
N ALA A 34 3.88 1.39 14.73
CA ALA A 34 4.84 0.53 14.03
C ALA A 34 4.30 -0.90 13.92
N ASN A 35 4.68 -1.61 12.85
CA ASN A 35 4.31 -3.01 12.63
C ASN A 35 2.79 -3.25 12.78
N SER A 36 2.00 -2.43 12.11
CA SER A 36 0.53 -2.52 12.15
C SER A 36 -0.08 -2.59 10.76
N PHE A 37 -1.27 -3.18 10.68
CA PHE A 37 -2.09 -3.23 9.49
C PHE A 37 -3.21 -2.18 9.59
N ILE A 38 -3.03 -1.05 8.93
CA ILE A 38 -3.97 0.07 8.91
C ILE A 38 -4.67 0.13 7.56
N SER A 39 -5.99 0.18 7.58
CA SER A 39 -6.79 0.28 6.35
C SER A 39 -7.57 1.59 6.27
N PHE A 40 -7.69 2.08 5.05
CA PHE A 40 -8.49 3.27 4.70
C PHE A 40 -9.60 2.86 3.76
N VAL A 41 -10.83 3.10 4.15
CA VAL A 41 -12.03 2.79 3.39
C VAL A 41 -12.92 4.00 3.25
N GLY A 42 -13.82 3.97 2.29
CA GLY A 42 -14.75 5.06 2.00
C GLY A 42 -15.04 5.16 0.51
N GLU A 43 -16.02 5.98 0.16
CA GLU A 43 -16.40 6.20 -1.24
C GLU A 43 -15.28 6.83 -2.05
N SER A 44 -15.33 6.67 -3.38
CA SER A 44 -14.36 7.28 -4.28
C SER A 44 -14.35 8.81 -4.11
N GLY A 45 -13.16 9.41 -4.10
CA GLY A 45 -12.99 10.85 -3.95
C GLY A 45 -13.06 11.37 -2.51
N CYS A 46 -13.17 10.53 -1.47
CA CYS A 46 -13.21 10.97 -0.08
C CYS A 46 -11.82 11.34 0.50
N GLY A 47 -10.73 11.22 -0.27
CA GLY A 47 -9.40 11.69 0.13
C GLY A 47 -8.35 10.62 0.41
N LYS A 48 -8.64 9.31 0.26
CA LYS A 48 -7.69 8.21 0.57
C LYS A 48 -6.38 8.28 -0.23
N SER A 49 -6.48 8.41 -1.56
CA SER A 49 -5.29 8.52 -2.42
C SER A 49 -4.55 9.86 -2.24
N THR A 50 -5.26 10.92 -1.87
CA THR A 50 -4.67 12.20 -1.49
C THR A 50 -3.82 12.05 -0.24
N LEU A 51 -4.33 11.35 0.78
CA LEU A 51 -3.60 11.02 2.00
C LEU A 51 -2.32 10.22 1.68
N ALA A 52 -2.42 9.17 0.85
CA ALA A 52 -1.26 8.40 0.39
C ALA A 52 -0.24 9.29 -0.35
N GLY A 53 -0.72 10.28 -1.11
CA GLY A 53 0.12 11.27 -1.78
C GLY A 53 0.88 12.18 -0.81
N ILE A 54 0.27 12.56 0.31
CA ILE A 54 0.94 13.33 1.37
C ILE A 54 2.01 12.48 2.04
N LEU A 55 1.69 11.26 2.44
CA LEU A 55 2.64 10.35 3.10
C LEU A 55 3.87 10.04 2.24
N THR A 56 3.71 10.03 0.93
CA THR A 56 4.82 9.83 -0.03
C THR A 56 5.46 11.15 -0.51
N ALA A 57 5.17 12.28 0.13
CA ALA A 57 5.63 13.62 -0.22
C ALA A 57 5.33 14.06 -1.67
N ARG A 58 4.41 13.39 -2.37
CA ARG A 58 3.93 13.79 -3.70
C ARG A 58 2.99 14.99 -3.63
N ASN A 59 2.15 15.05 -2.60
CA ASN A 59 1.24 16.15 -2.32
C ASN A 59 1.85 17.02 -1.21
N ARG A 60 2.37 18.16 -1.58
CA ARG A 60 2.94 19.16 -0.66
C ARG A 60 1.97 20.34 -0.50
N GLY A 61 2.21 21.19 0.49
CA GLY A 61 1.37 22.38 0.72
C GLY A 61 0.13 22.09 1.56
N TYR A 62 0.11 20.99 2.29
CA TYR A 62 -0.87 20.76 3.37
C TYR A 62 -0.57 21.65 4.58
N THR A 63 -1.57 21.89 5.41
CA THR A 63 -1.42 22.46 6.75
C THR A 63 -1.62 21.37 7.81
N GLY A 64 -1.30 21.66 9.07
CA GLY A 64 -1.22 20.64 10.09
C GLY A 64 0.17 19.99 10.14
N SER A 65 0.29 18.81 10.75
CA SER A 65 1.56 18.12 10.94
C SER A 65 1.47 16.66 10.50
N VAL A 66 2.49 16.18 9.79
CA VAL A 66 2.66 14.76 9.42
C VAL A 66 4.06 14.34 9.82
N LYS A 67 4.18 13.39 10.74
CA LYS A 67 5.47 12.95 11.28
C LYS A 67 5.69 11.45 11.08
N ILE A 68 6.95 11.08 10.87
CA ILE A 68 7.44 9.70 10.85
C ILE A 68 8.51 9.57 11.92
N GLY A 69 8.30 8.70 12.90
CA GLY A 69 9.20 8.57 14.04
C GLY A 69 9.42 9.89 14.78
N GLY A 70 8.40 10.74 14.84
CA GLY A 70 8.47 12.07 15.47
C GLY A 70 9.09 13.18 14.63
N VAL A 71 9.63 12.90 13.43
CA VAL A 71 10.21 13.89 12.51
C VAL A 71 9.17 14.27 11.46
N ASP A 72 8.96 15.58 11.25
CA ASP A 72 8.04 16.06 10.22
C ASP A 72 8.53 15.65 8.83
N ILE A 73 7.63 15.13 7.99
CA ILE A 73 7.99 14.65 6.64
C ILE A 73 8.49 15.78 5.74
N SER A 74 8.14 17.03 6.01
CA SER A 74 8.66 18.20 5.30
C SER A 74 10.16 18.42 5.52
N ASP A 75 10.70 17.95 6.65
CA ASP A 75 12.11 18.03 7.03
C ASP A 75 12.93 16.83 6.56
N ILE A 76 12.28 15.84 5.94
CA ILE A 76 12.92 14.63 5.41
C ILE A 76 13.14 14.80 3.90
N MET A 77 14.36 14.52 3.45
CA MET A 77 14.65 14.50 2.01
C MET A 77 13.85 13.40 1.32
N GLU A 78 13.37 13.67 0.11
CA GLU A 78 12.51 12.75 -0.64
C GLU A 78 13.14 11.37 -0.87
N ASN A 79 14.43 11.31 -1.23
CA ASN A 79 15.17 10.06 -1.39
C ASN A 79 15.26 9.25 -0.09
N GLU A 80 15.43 9.90 1.04
CA GLU A 80 15.42 9.29 2.37
C GLU A 80 14.03 8.72 2.69
N LEU A 81 12.97 9.49 2.45
CA LEU A 81 11.60 9.04 2.64
C LEU A 81 11.29 7.83 1.76
N MET A 82 11.69 7.87 0.48
CA MET A 82 11.48 6.77 -0.48
C MET A 82 12.27 5.51 -0.13
N SER A 83 13.39 5.61 0.61
CA SER A 83 14.10 4.43 1.11
C SER A 83 13.40 3.73 2.28
N HIS A 84 12.39 4.36 2.88
CA HIS A 84 11.62 3.82 4.00
C HIS A 84 10.17 3.46 3.63
N MET A 85 9.72 3.84 2.45
CA MET A 85 8.34 3.59 2.00
C MET A 85 8.30 3.00 0.60
N THR A 86 7.51 1.96 0.41
CA THR A 86 7.19 1.40 -0.91
C THR A 86 5.70 1.54 -1.17
N LYS A 87 5.35 2.20 -2.27
CA LYS A 87 3.96 2.31 -2.73
C LYS A 87 3.69 1.34 -3.87
N ILE A 88 2.64 0.54 -3.73
CA ILE A 88 2.15 -0.41 -4.72
C ILE A 88 0.74 0.00 -5.11
N THR A 89 0.50 0.17 -6.41
CA THR A 89 -0.80 0.53 -6.98
C THR A 89 -1.31 -0.58 -7.88
N HIS A 90 -2.58 -0.53 -8.29
CA HIS A 90 -3.16 -1.47 -9.26
C HIS A 90 -2.48 -1.43 -10.64
N ASN A 91 -1.79 -0.34 -10.96
CA ASN A 91 -1.07 -0.12 -12.23
C ASN A 91 0.45 -0.09 -12.01
N SER A 92 0.99 -0.94 -11.15
CA SER A 92 2.43 -1.02 -10.95
C SER A 92 3.14 -1.33 -12.27
N TYR A 93 4.06 -0.46 -12.67
CA TYR A 93 4.73 -0.56 -13.97
C TYR A 93 5.76 -1.68 -13.97
N LEU A 94 5.68 -2.53 -15.00
CA LEU A 94 6.69 -3.53 -15.34
C LEU A 94 7.34 -3.15 -16.66
N PHE A 95 8.64 -3.35 -16.74
CA PHE A 95 9.42 -3.02 -17.91
C PHE A 95 9.55 -4.22 -18.85
N ALA A 96 9.61 -3.95 -20.17
CA ALA A 96 10.01 -4.96 -21.12
C ALA A 96 11.42 -5.48 -20.79
N GLY A 97 11.60 -6.79 -20.86
CA GLY A 97 12.83 -7.46 -20.45
C GLY A 97 12.55 -8.68 -19.59
N THR A 98 13.54 -9.23 -18.95
CA THR A 98 13.40 -10.44 -18.13
C THR A 98 12.79 -10.15 -16.77
N VAL A 99 12.23 -11.19 -16.13
CA VAL A 99 11.82 -11.14 -14.72
C VAL A 99 12.99 -10.74 -13.84
N LYS A 100 14.20 -11.27 -14.09
CA LYS A 100 15.44 -10.91 -13.40
C LYS A 100 15.74 -9.42 -13.47
N GLU A 101 15.65 -8.82 -14.66
CA GLU A 101 15.89 -7.39 -14.86
C GLU A 101 14.87 -6.56 -14.08
N ASN A 102 13.59 -6.92 -14.13
CA ASN A 102 12.54 -6.24 -13.37
C ASN A 102 12.78 -6.29 -11.86
N LEU A 103 13.19 -7.45 -11.31
CA LEU A 103 13.49 -7.59 -9.89
C LEU A 103 14.75 -6.81 -9.49
N ARG A 104 15.80 -6.82 -10.31
CA ARG A 104 17.05 -6.09 -10.06
C ARG A 104 16.92 -4.58 -10.10
N MET A 105 15.82 -4.04 -10.61
CA MET A 105 15.53 -2.60 -10.47
C MET A 105 15.35 -2.20 -9.01
N ALA A 106 14.82 -3.10 -8.17
CA ALA A 106 14.68 -2.85 -6.72
C ALA A 106 15.97 -3.13 -5.96
N LYS A 107 16.71 -4.17 -6.37
CA LYS A 107 17.98 -4.59 -5.74
C LYS A 107 18.96 -5.08 -6.81
N PRO A 108 19.85 -4.20 -7.32
CA PRO A 108 20.74 -4.53 -8.45
C PRO A 108 21.66 -5.74 -8.23
N ASP A 109 22.08 -5.97 -7.00
CA ASP A 109 22.95 -7.06 -6.55
C ASP A 109 22.20 -8.28 -6.02
N ALA A 110 20.87 -8.34 -6.20
CA ALA A 110 20.07 -9.47 -5.75
C ALA A 110 20.59 -10.79 -6.29
N SER A 111 20.78 -11.75 -5.38
CA SER A 111 21.14 -13.12 -5.73
C SER A 111 19.97 -13.85 -6.39
N LYS A 112 20.27 -14.99 -7.01
CA LYS A 112 19.22 -15.85 -7.57
C LYS A 112 18.27 -16.33 -6.47
N GLU A 113 18.82 -16.72 -5.35
CA GLU A 113 18.09 -17.25 -4.20
C GLU A 113 17.13 -16.20 -3.62
N GLU A 114 17.60 -14.96 -3.44
CA GLU A 114 16.75 -13.85 -2.98
C GLU A 114 15.60 -13.56 -3.94
N MET A 115 15.86 -13.57 -5.25
CA MET A 115 14.82 -13.38 -6.26
C MET A 115 13.82 -14.53 -6.28
N GLU A 116 14.26 -15.78 -6.21
CA GLU A 116 13.38 -16.94 -6.16
C GLU A 116 12.55 -16.96 -4.86
N GLU A 117 13.11 -16.57 -3.72
CA GLU A 117 12.39 -16.48 -2.44
C GLU A 117 11.21 -15.51 -2.51
N VAL A 118 11.41 -14.30 -3.03
CA VAL A 118 10.29 -13.34 -3.15
C VAL A 118 9.26 -13.78 -4.19
N LEU A 119 9.67 -14.45 -5.27
CA LEU A 119 8.76 -15.02 -6.24
C LEU A 119 7.93 -16.18 -5.66
N GLU A 120 8.52 -16.97 -4.78
CA GLU A 120 7.80 -18.01 -4.06
C GLU A 120 6.77 -17.44 -3.08
N LYS A 121 7.15 -16.40 -2.32
CA LYS A 121 6.23 -15.69 -1.40
C LYS A 121 4.96 -15.17 -2.09
N VAL A 122 5.07 -14.75 -3.35
CA VAL A 122 3.92 -14.28 -4.14
C VAL A 122 3.29 -15.38 -5.02
N ASN A 123 3.69 -16.64 -4.82
CA ASN A 123 3.21 -17.81 -5.58
C ASN A 123 3.34 -17.66 -7.10
N LEU A 124 4.48 -17.14 -7.56
CA LEU A 124 4.77 -16.93 -8.99
C LEU A 124 5.93 -17.81 -9.48
N LEU A 125 6.76 -18.35 -8.56
CA LEU A 125 7.97 -19.10 -8.91
C LEU A 125 7.67 -20.35 -9.72
N ALA A 126 6.65 -21.14 -9.32
CA ALA A 126 6.27 -22.38 -10.03
C ALA A 126 5.87 -22.09 -11.48
N PHE A 127 5.01 -21.09 -11.70
CA PHE A 127 4.63 -20.64 -13.04
C PHE A 127 5.86 -20.24 -13.88
N LEU A 128 6.79 -19.50 -13.31
CA LEU A 128 7.99 -19.07 -14.02
C LEU A 128 8.93 -20.23 -14.35
N LYS A 129 9.03 -21.26 -13.49
CA LYS A 129 9.84 -22.45 -13.75
C LYS A 129 9.30 -23.30 -14.91
N GLU A 130 8.02 -23.24 -15.20
CA GLU A 130 7.41 -23.85 -16.38
C GLU A 130 7.71 -23.08 -17.69
N GLN A 131 8.21 -21.86 -17.56
CA GLN A 131 8.72 -21.01 -18.62
C GLN A 131 10.27 -21.05 -18.60
N ASP A 132 10.90 -19.89 -18.70
CA ASP A 132 12.37 -19.73 -18.66
C ASP A 132 12.88 -19.25 -17.27
N GLY A 133 12.11 -19.46 -16.19
CA GLY A 133 12.46 -19.05 -14.84
C GLY A 133 12.67 -17.54 -14.74
N LEU A 134 13.80 -17.11 -14.16
CA LEU A 134 14.17 -15.71 -14.07
C LEU A 134 14.49 -15.06 -15.43
N GLN A 135 14.71 -15.84 -16.48
CA GLN A 135 14.94 -15.37 -17.85
C GLN A 135 13.65 -15.22 -18.65
N THR A 136 12.49 -15.58 -18.04
CA THR A 136 11.18 -15.35 -18.68
C THR A 136 11.04 -13.89 -19.06
N VAL A 137 10.70 -13.65 -20.33
CA VAL A 137 10.63 -12.31 -20.92
C VAL A 137 9.24 -11.72 -20.73
N LEU A 138 9.19 -10.50 -20.23
CA LEU A 138 8.00 -9.66 -20.23
C LEU A 138 7.98 -8.81 -21.49
N SER A 139 6.83 -8.75 -22.17
CA SER A 139 6.55 -7.76 -23.19
C SER A 139 6.42 -6.36 -22.56
N GLU A 140 6.26 -5.33 -23.37
CA GLU A 140 6.00 -3.98 -22.89
C GLU A 140 4.82 -3.99 -21.92
N ARG A 141 4.98 -3.37 -20.75
CA ARG A 141 4.02 -3.35 -19.62
C ARG A 141 3.61 -4.75 -19.09
N GLY A 142 4.33 -5.80 -19.48
CA GLY A 142 4.01 -7.17 -19.06
C GLY A 142 2.69 -7.72 -19.62
N GLU A 143 2.26 -7.26 -20.80
CA GLU A 143 0.97 -7.63 -21.40
C GLU A 143 0.82 -9.14 -21.68
N ASN A 144 1.93 -9.87 -21.76
CA ASN A 144 1.94 -11.34 -21.90
C ASN A 144 1.68 -12.08 -20.56
N PHE A 145 1.58 -11.35 -19.45
CA PHE A 145 1.19 -11.87 -18.14
C PHE A 145 -0.25 -11.49 -17.82
N SER A 146 -0.97 -12.30 -17.05
CA SER A 146 -2.28 -11.93 -16.52
C SER A 146 -2.17 -10.72 -15.59
N GLY A 147 -3.28 -10.02 -15.33
CA GLY A 147 -3.32 -8.91 -14.37
C GLY A 147 -2.83 -9.31 -12.99
N GLY A 148 -3.25 -10.48 -12.49
CA GLY A 148 -2.80 -11.01 -11.21
C GLY A 148 -1.32 -11.38 -11.19
N GLN A 149 -0.79 -11.98 -12.27
CA GLN A 149 0.63 -12.28 -12.40
C GLN A 149 1.49 -11.02 -12.43
N ARG A 150 1.07 -9.99 -13.17
CA ARG A 150 1.74 -8.68 -13.17
C ARG A 150 1.79 -8.07 -11.78
N GLN A 151 0.67 -8.07 -11.08
CA GLN A 151 0.58 -7.48 -9.75
C GLN A 151 1.41 -8.25 -8.72
N ARG A 152 1.43 -9.59 -8.79
CA ARG A 152 2.28 -10.43 -7.95
C ARG A 152 3.78 -10.21 -8.24
N LEU A 153 4.16 -10.03 -9.50
CA LEU A 153 5.55 -9.69 -9.84
C LEU A 153 5.96 -8.30 -9.31
N ALA A 154 5.08 -7.32 -9.41
CA ALA A 154 5.30 -5.99 -8.83
C ALA A 154 5.45 -6.07 -7.29
N LEU A 155 4.64 -6.90 -6.63
CA LEU A 155 4.76 -7.16 -5.20
C LEU A 155 6.10 -7.85 -4.87
N ALA A 156 6.51 -8.88 -5.61
CA ALA A 156 7.81 -9.53 -5.43
C ALA A 156 8.98 -8.53 -5.51
N ARG A 157 8.94 -7.62 -6.48
CA ARG A 157 9.91 -6.54 -6.61
C ARG A 157 9.91 -5.61 -5.39
N ALA A 158 8.74 -5.26 -4.87
CA ALA A 158 8.61 -4.45 -3.67
C ALA A 158 9.15 -5.16 -2.42
N LEU A 159 8.89 -6.48 -2.28
CA LEU A 159 9.44 -7.30 -1.19
C LEU A 159 10.96 -7.37 -1.23
N LEU A 160 11.53 -7.41 -2.42
CA LEU A 160 12.99 -7.44 -2.61
C LEU A 160 13.65 -6.10 -2.22
N PHE A 161 12.95 -4.98 -2.40
CA PHE A 161 13.40 -3.66 -1.95
C PHE A 161 13.36 -3.52 -0.42
N ASP A 162 12.42 -4.18 0.23
CA ASP A 162 12.31 -4.40 1.68
C ASP A 162 12.32 -3.14 2.54
N THR A 163 11.32 -2.27 2.34
CA THR A 163 11.13 -1.08 3.19
C THR A 163 10.35 -1.40 4.48
N PRO A 164 10.49 -0.59 5.54
CA PRO A 164 9.70 -0.76 6.77
C PRO A 164 8.21 -0.41 6.63
N ILE A 165 7.84 0.38 5.64
CA ILE A 165 6.47 0.86 5.41
C ILE A 165 6.03 0.52 3.99
N TYR A 166 4.88 -0.14 3.85
CA TYR A 166 4.25 -0.44 2.57
C TYR A 166 2.90 0.27 2.47
N ILE A 167 2.69 0.96 1.35
CA ILE A 167 1.41 1.60 1.01
C ILE A 167 0.82 0.85 -0.17
N PHE A 168 -0.30 0.16 0.06
CA PHE A 168 -1.08 -0.50 -0.98
C PHE A 168 -2.27 0.38 -1.36
N ASP A 169 -2.21 1.00 -2.53
CA ASP A 169 -3.24 1.90 -3.03
C ASP A 169 -4.06 1.19 -4.12
N GLU A 170 -5.15 0.58 -3.72
CA GLU A 170 -6.02 -0.23 -4.58
C GLU A 170 -5.26 -1.37 -5.30
N ALA A 171 -4.23 -1.90 -4.69
CA ALA A 171 -3.30 -2.85 -5.29
C ALA A 171 -3.94 -4.20 -5.66
N THR A 172 -5.12 -4.52 -5.13
CA THR A 172 -5.89 -5.74 -5.46
C THR A 172 -7.06 -5.49 -6.40
N SER A 173 -7.20 -4.28 -6.94
CA SER A 173 -8.27 -3.96 -7.88
C SER A 173 -8.03 -4.58 -9.25
N ASN A 174 -9.12 -5.02 -9.90
CA ASN A 174 -9.11 -5.54 -11.28
C ASN A 174 -8.23 -6.78 -11.52
N ILE A 175 -8.03 -7.61 -10.50
CA ILE A 175 -7.38 -8.92 -10.60
C ILE A 175 -8.36 -10.03 -10.24
N ASP A 176 -8.03 -11.26 -10.60
CA ASP A 176 -8.81 -12.44 -10.24
C ASP A 176 -8.79 -12.70 -8.73
N MET A 177 -9.81 -13.39 -8.23
CA MET A 177 -9.98 -13.64 -6.80
C MET A 177 -8.83 -14.47 -6.21
N GLU A 178 -8.28 -15.41 -6.97
CA GLU A 178 -7.17 -16.25 -6.51
C GLU A 178 -5.91 -15.40 -6.29
N SER A 179 -5.56 -14.55 -7.26
CA SER A 179 -4.44 -13.62 -7.15
C SER A 179 -4.65 -12.60 -6.03
N GLU A 180 -5.89 -12.12 -5.85
CA GLU A 180 -6.23 -11.22 -4.74
C GLU A 180 -5.99 -11.89 -3.38
N GLU A 181 -6.46 -13.12 -3.18
CA GLU A 181 -6.26 -13.86 -1.94
C GLU A 181 -4.77 -14.11 -1.65
N MET A 182 -4.00 -14.49 -2.67
CA MET A 182 -2.54 -14.65 -2.54
C MET A 182 -1.86 -13.36 -2.09
N ILE A 183 -2.20 -12.23 -2.69
CA ILE A 183 -1.66 -10.92 -2.31
C ILE A 183 -2.07 -10.55 -0.88
N MET A 184 -3.33 -10.78 -0.51
CA MET A 184 -3.80 -10.49 0.85
C MET A 184 -3.09 -11.35 1.90
N ASN A 185 -2.78 -12.61 1.61
CA ASN A 185 -1.98 -13.46 2.48
C ASN A 185 -0.57 -12.90 2.69
N VAL A 186 0.08 -12.43 1.63
CA VAL A 186 1.38 -11.76 1.74
C VAL A 186 1.30 -10.50 2.61
N ILE A 187 0.27 -9.68 2.42
CA ILE A 187 0.04 -8.45 3.20
C ILE A 187 -0.13 -8.77 4.70
N ARG A 188 -0.92 -9.80 5.04
CA ARG A 188 -1.10 -10.24 6.44
C ARG A 188 0.22 -10.71 7.06
N GLU A 189 1.04 -11.47 6.34
CA GLU A 189 2.35 -11.87 6.85
C GLU A 189 3.30 -10.67 7.02
N LEU A 190 3.34 -9.75 6.07
CA LEU A 190 4.15 -8.53 6.16
C LEU A 190 3.77 -7.67 7.37
N SER A 191 2.49 -7.55 7.68
CA SER A 191 2.00 -6.70 8.78
C SER A 191 2.52 -7.11 10.15
N LYS A 192 3.03 -8.33 10.30
CA LYS A 192 3.64 -8.81 11.55
C LYS A 192 4.97 -8.12 11.88
N THR A 193 5.66 -7.59 10.86
CA THR A 193 7.00 -6.99 11.00
C THR A 193 7.16 -5.65 10.29
N LYS A 194 6.17 -5.22 9.54
CA LYS A 194 6.17 -3.99 8.74
C LYS A 194 4.88 -3.20 9.00
N MET A 195 4.93 -1.91 8.78
CA MET A 195 3.72 -1.09 8.73
C MET A 195 3.06 -1.24 7.35
N ILE A 196 1.79 -1.60 7.35
CA ILE A 196 0.96 -1.70 6.15
C ILE A 196 -0.11 -0.63 6.18
N LEU A 197 -0.12 0.23 5.17
CA LEU A 197 -1.17 1.20 4.90
C LEU A 197 -1.93 0.74 3.66
N PHE A 198 -3.16 0.31 3.85
CA PHE A 198 -3.93 -0.39 2.82
C PHE A 198 -5.19 0.39 2.45
N ILE A 199 -5.25 0.86 1.21
CA ILE A 199 -6.42 1.53 0.64
C ILE A 199 -7.17 0.52 -0.22
N SER A 200 -8.43 0.27 0.11
CA SER A 200 -9.28 -0.67 -0.63
C SER A 200 -10.72 -0.19 -0.73
N HIS A 201 -11.33 -0.49 -1.86
CA HIS A 201 -12.78 -0.40 -2.05
C HIS A 201 -13.51 -1.67 -1.59
N ARG A 202 -12.79 -2.81 -1.45
CA ARG A 202 -13.36 -4.07 -0.97
C ARG A 202 -13.20 -4.20 0.53
N LEU A 203 -14.31 -4.10 1.26
CA LEU A 203 -14.26 -4.16 2.71
C LEU A 203 -13.97 -5.57 3.25
N SER A 204 -14.20 -6.63 2.46
CA SER A 204 -13.77 -7.98 2.82
C SER A 204 -12.26 -8.10 3.06
N ASN A 205 -11.45 -7.25 2.42
CA ASN A 205 -9.99 -7.27 2.53
C ASN A 205 -9.45 -6.52 3.76
N VAL A 206 -10.30 -5.77 4.46
CA VAL A 206 -9.86 -4.95 5.61
C VAL A 206 -10.26 -5.51 6.96
N VAL A 207 -10.96 -6.65 6.98
CA VAL A 207 -11.53 -7.23 8.21
C VAL A 207 -10.47 -7.60 9.26
N ASP A 208 -9.27 -7.93 8.81
CA ASP A 208 -8.14 -8.33 9.67
C ASP A 208 -7.24 -7.14 10.07
N SER A 209 -7.63 -5.91 9.74
CA SER A 209 -6.85 -4.71 10.07
C SER A 209 -6.85 -4.43 11.56
N ASP A 210 -5.71 -3.99 12.09
CA ASP A 210 -5.60 -3.53 13.48
C ASP A 210 -6.43 -2.27 13.70
N CYS A 211 -6.50 -1.39 12.70
CA CYS A 211 -7.39 -0.23 12.69
C CYS A 211 -7.87 0.06 11.26
N ILE A 212 -9.14 0.40 11.14
CA ILE A 212 -9.80 0.85 9.92
C ILE A 212 -10.22 2.30 10.11
N TYR A 213 -9.78 3.17 9.22
CA TYR A 213 -10.25 4.55 9.14
C TYR A 213 -11.30 4.65 8.02
N MET A 214 -12.56 4.86 8.40
CA MET A 214 -13.64 5.14 7.47
C MET A 214 -13.64 6.64 7.15
N MET A 215 -13.25 6.96 5.92
CA MET A 215 -13.22 8.34 5.44
C MET A 215 -14.48 8.70 4.68
N LYS A 216 -14.98 9.89 4.93
CA LYS A 216 -16.14 10.45 4.25
C LYS A 216 -15.95 11.96 4.09
N ASP A 217 -16.14 12.46 2.88
CA ASP A 217 -16.10 13.90 2.58
C ASP A 217 -14.87 14.65 3.11
N GLY A 218 -13.70 13.96 3.14
CA GLY A 218 -12.43 14.52 3.57
C GLY A 218 -12.17 14.48 5.08
N ILE A 219 -13.02 13.81 5.85
CA ILE A 219 -12.84 13.62 7.31
C ILE A 219 -12.79 12.15 7.68
N VAL A 220 -12.28 11.86 8.87
CA VAL A 220 -12.42 10.54 9.50
C VAL A 220 -13.79 10.46 10.14
N ALA A 221 -14.70 9.71 9.52
CA ALA A 221 -16.05 9.54 10.02
C ALA A 221 -16.13 8.51 11.16
N GLU A 222 -15.38 7.42 11.04
CA GLU A 222 -15.30 6.34 12.02
C GLU A 222 -13.91 5.72 12.02
N GLU A 223 -13.48 5.20 13.17
CA GLU A 223 -12.24 4.45 13.31
C GLU A 223 -12.38 3.28 14.29
N GLY A 224 -11.61 2.22 14.07
CA GLY A 224 -11.59 1.05 14.95
C GLY A 224 -11.38 -0.25 14.19
N THR A 225 -11.48 -1.37 14.90
CA THR A 225 -11.45 -2.71 14.29
C THR A 225 -12.76 -2.99 13.53
N HIS A 226 -12.72 -3.99 12.64
CA HIS A 226 -13.92 -4.45 11.93
C HIS A 226 -15.09 -4.75 12.89
N GLU A 227 -14.83 -5.53 13.94
CA GLU A 227 -15.88 -5.88 14.91
C GLU A 227 -16.45 -4.67 15.65
N HIS A 228 -15.58 -3.71 16.01
CA HIS A 228 -16.03 -2.47 16.67
C HIS A 228 -16.95 -1.67 15.74
N LEU A 229 -16.52 -1.46 14.50
CA LEU A 229 -17.27 -0.68 13.52
C LEU A 229 -18.60 -1.34 13.12
N MET A 230 -18.63 -2.68 13.00
CA MET A 230 -19.87 -3.43 12.76
C MET A 230 -20.86 -3.28 13.91
N ARG A 231 -20.40 -3.28 15.17
CA ARG A 231 -21.28 -3.05 16.35
C ARG A 231 -21.80 -1.63 16.45
N LYS A 232 -21.03 -0.65 15.95
CA LYS A 232 -21.40 0.78 15.96
C LYS A 232 -22.58 1.09 15.05
N LYS A 233 -22.86 0.24 14.07
CA LYS A 233 -23.97 0.38 13.10
C LYS A 233 -23.95 1.71 12.34
N GLY A 234 -22.74 2.20 12.03
CA GLY A 234 -22.51 3.47 11.36
C GLY A 234 -22.29 3.35 9.86
N ALA A 235 -21.55 4.31 9.30
CA ALA A 235 -21.25 4.39 7.87
C ALA A 235 -20.46 3.17 7.37
N TYR A 236 -19.53 2.65 8.19
CA TYR A 236 -18.75 1.47 7.83
C TYR A 236 -19.65 0.23 7.64
N GLN A 237 -20.51 -0.09 8.62
CA GLN A 237 -21.42 -1.23 8.49
C GLN A 237 -22.35 -1.08 7.28
N HIS A 238 -22.88 0.11 7.08
CA HIS A 238 -23.76 0.38 5.93
C HIS A 238 -23.05 0.14 4.58
N LEU A 239 -21.79 0.56 4.48
CA LEU A 239 -20.97 0.32 3.29
C LEU A 239 -20.64 -1.17 3.14
N PHE A 240 -20.33 -1.87 4.24
CA PHE A 240 -20.02 -3.30 4.24
C PHE A 240 -21.20 -4.14 3.78
N ASP A 241 -22.42 -3.83 4.28
CA ASP A 241 -23.63 -4.57 3.93
C ASP A 241 -24.05 -4.36 2.47
N LYS A 242 -23.69 -3.23 1.86
CA LYS A 242 -23.92 -2.98 0.42
C LYS A 242 -22.98 -3.79 -0.50
N GLN A 243 -21.89 -4.31 0.03
CA GLN A 243 -20.89 -5.09 -0.74
C GLN A 243 -21.10 -6.60 -0.63
N LYS A 244 -21.98 -7.07 0.25
CA LYS A 244 -22.41 -8.47 0.35
C LYS A 244 -23.41 -8.83 -0.77
#